data_ed8bd9c79f7f2bb58ca8768da4f98038
#
_entry.id   ed8bd9c79f7f2bb58ca8768da4f98038
#
_cell.length_a   1.000
_cell.length_b   1.000
_cell.length_c   1.000
_cell.angle_alpha   90.00
_cell.angle_beta   90.00
_cell.angle_gamma   90.00
#
_symmetry.space_group_name_H-M   'P 1'
#
loop_
_entity.id
_entity.type
_entity.pdbx_description
1 polymer ?
#
loop_
_entity_poly.entity_id
_entity_poly.type
_entity_poly.pdbx_seq_one_letter_code
_entity_poly.pdbx_strand_id
1 'polypeptide(L)'
;MKKYYVFIFLYLLMSCKKEEVIAKDSHSNVVTISEEGKIIPIENDLFENETDSTIIKFYQKNRNQTFWMDFNCRESLLYLFKNAEEEGLNPTDFEYKKLKQYEQSLQKLTNQELVTYDFLLTENLNRYIYKVVFGSLNPKELYEDWDLKPNKVNSLQLLLNFQKKDSFDYAVYELKPKHLVYKKLKKALQLINQYPDKTFKNIEIQDKIVLNDTNVIIPEIKNRLIYWRDLKKPDTITSIYDQATQMAVKRFQSRHGLAPDGVIGKGTMNALNVSKKRRKEQIIANMERWRWYPRDFEKEYLLINIPDYSLQLVRNKDTVRSHRIIVGKIKRNTPILSSKLSYVVFNPTWTLPPTILKEDVIPAATKDRSYFTSKNMTIYEGSTIVNPEEWNPAKAKSYRYVQRPGAFNSLGLVKIMFPNRFSVYLHDTNSRGYFSRENRSLSSGCVRVQDPFVLTEYLLDDPEKWTQETIKEVIDSEETVNVTFTKNIYLHLLYWTAWSEANTLQFRSDIYNLDAELYKKLRK
;
A
#
# COMPACT_ATOMS: atom_id res chain seq x y z
N MET A 1 -35.68 -12.54 29.90
CA MET A 1 -34.37 -12.86 30.50
C MET A 1 -33.51 -13.56 29.43
N LYS A 2 -32.68 -12.84 28.74
CA LYS A 2 -31.72 -13.39 27.74
C LYS A 2 -30.36 -13.49 28.41
N LYS A 3 -29.87 -14.71 28.59
CA LYS A 3 -28.52 -14.98 29.10
C LYS A 3 -27.50 -14.65 28.03
N TYR A 4 -26.66 -13.67 28.27
CA TYR A 4 -25.46 -13.39 27.48
C TYR A 4 -24.35 -14.31 27.99
N TYR A 5 -23.85 -15.22 27.16
CA TYR A 5 -22.60 -15.93 27.38
C TYR A 5 -21.44 -15.00 26.98
N VAL A 6 -20.78 -14.45 28.01
CA VAL A 6 -19.50 -13.76 27.84
C VAL A 6 -18.46 -14.86 27.79
N PHE A 7 -17.88 -15.09 26.62
CA PHE A 7 -16.63 -15.85 26.47
C PHE A 7 -15.48 -14.95 26.92
N ILE A 8 -15.06 -15.13 28.18
CA ILE A 8 -13.83 -14.58 28.70
C ILE A 8 -12.69 -15.44 28.12
N PHE A 9 -11.99 -14.91 27.12
CA PHE A 9 -10.69 -15.44 26.71
C PHE A 9 -9.69 -15.06 27.80
N LEU A 10 -9.35 -16.01 28.63
CA LEU A 10 -8.27 -15.89 29.61
C LEU A 10 -6.95 -15.88 28.80
N TYR A 11 -6.43 -14.70 28.50
CA TYR A 11 -5.04 -14.54 28.03
C TYR A 11 -4.12 -14.77 29.22
N LEU A 12 -3.44 -15.91 29.22
CA LEU A 12 -2.30 -16.15 30.11
C LEU A 12 -1.18 -15.17 29.68
N LEU A 13 -1.02 -14.12 30.46
CA LEU A 13 0.14 -13.21 30.39
C LEU A 13 1.36 -13.97 30.90
N MET A 14 2.20 -14.46 30.01
CA MET A 14 3.48 -15.06 30.34
C MET A 14 4.60 -14.04 30.13
N SER A 15 5.23 -13.66 31.22
CA SER A 15 6.39 -12.77 31.30
C SER A 15 7.68 -13.59 31.37
N CYS A 16 8.69 -13.26 30.58
CA CYS A 16 10.03 -13.81 30.72
C CYS A 16 10.69 -13.28 32.01
N LYS A 17 10.64 -14.04 33.10
CA LYS A 17 11.33 -13.72 34.34
C LYS A 17 12.72 -14.36 34.38
N LYS A 18 13.73 -13.57 34.71
CA LYS A 18 15.07 -14.02 35.09
C LYS A 18 15.15 -13.96 36.62
N GLU A 19 15.18 -15.10 37.28
CA GLU A 19 15.57 -15.18 38.70
C GLU A 19 16.99 -15.77 38.82
N GLU A 20 17.88 -15.07 39.53
CA GLU A 20 19.21 -15.57 39.85
C GLU A 20 19.09 -16.55 41.03
N VAL A 21 19.52 -17.80 40.85
CA VAL A 21 19.68 -18.77 41.96
C VAL A 21 21.15 -19.04 42.15
N ILE A 22 21.65 -18.70 43.35
CA ILE A 22 22.99 -19.05 43.82
C ILE A 22 22.96 -20.50 44.31
N ALA A 23 23.67 -21.40 43.62
CA ALA A 23 23.77 -22.80 44.01
C ALA A 23 24.67 -22.99 45.25
N LYS A 24 24.16 -23.65 46.27
CA LYS A 24 24.96 -24.30 47.34
C LYS A 24 25.03 -25.81 47.09
N ASP A 25 26.24 -26.33 46.97
CA ASP A 25 26.56 -27.76 46.86
C ASP A 25 26.11 -28.58 48.08
N SER A 26 25.45 -29.74 47.84
CA SER A 26 25.77 -31.01 48.51
C SER A 26 24.91 -32.17 47.99
N HIS A 27 25.57 -33.17 47.40
CA HIS A 27 25.25 -34.60 47.24
C HIS A 27 23.79 -35.10 47.12
N SER A 28 23.36 -35.44 45.93
CA SER A 28 22.96 -36.80 45.49
C SER A 28 22.20 -36.76 44.17
N ASN A 29 22.54 -37.67 43.29
CA ASN A 29 22.06 -37.81 41.93
C ASN A 29 20.54 -37.99 41.81
N VAL A 30 19.86 -37.00 41.33
CA VAL A 30 18.83 -36.99 40.29
C VAL A 30 18.74 -35.53 39.86
N VAL A 31 19.32 -35.16 38.74
CA VAL A 31 19.14 -33.83 38.14
C VAL A 31 17.74 -33.79 37.55
N THR A 32 16.76 -33.41 38.35
CA THR A 32 15.54 -32.79 37.82
C THR A 32 16.00 -31.45 37.26
N ILE A 33 16.17 -31.41 35.93
CA ILE A 33 16.37 -30.14 35.23
C ILE A 33 15.08 -29.35 35.46
N SER A 34 15.13 -28.35 36.32
CA SER A 34 14.07 -27.35 36.44
C SER A 34 13.93 -26.69 35.04
N GLU A 35 12.72 -26.34 34.64
CA GLU A 35 12.40 -25.64 33.38
C GLU A 35 13.04 -24.22 33.28
N GLU A 36 13.90 -23.85 34.22
CA GLU A 36 14.60 -22.58 34.27
C GLU A 36 15.80 -22.60 33.34
N GLY A 37 15.86 -21.64 32.46
CA GLY A 37 16.77 -21.59 31.32
C GLY A 37 18.26 -21.71 31.69
N LYS A 38 18.91 -22.73 31.14
CA LYS A 38 20.35 -22.98 31.30
C LYS A 38 21.13 -21.87 30.59
N ILE A 39 21.84 -21.03 31.37
CA ILE A 39 22.72 -20.01 30.81
C ILE A 39 24.06 -20.66 30.46
N ILE A 40 24.43 -20.62 29.20
CA ILE A 40 25.66 -21.21 28.66
C ILE A 40 26.53 -20.09 28.11
N PRO A 41 27.81 -19.96 28.56
CA PRO A 41 28.74 -19.03 27.92
C PRO A 41 28.95 -19.36 26.44
N ILE A 42 29.09 -18.35 25.60
CA ILE A 42 29.35 -18.46 24.17
C ILE A 42 30.83 -18.12 23.95
N GLU A 43 31.57 -19.05 23.36
CA GLU A 43 32.98 -18.86 23.03
C GLU A 43 33.15 -17.89 21.84
N ASN A 44 34.29 -17.17 21.82
CA ASN A 44 34.53 -16.12 20.82
C ASN A 44 34.63 -16.63 19.37
N ASP A 45 35.06 -17.88 19.17
CA ASP A 45 35.17 -18.53 17.86
C ASP A 45 33.83 -18.66 17.11
N LEU A 46 32.73 -18.76 17.85
CA LEU A 46 31.38 -18.75 17.25
C LEU A 46 31.01 -17.41 16.61
N PHE A 47 31.60 -16.31 17.11
CA PHE A 47 31.38 -14.98 16.50
C PHE A 47 32.25 -14.73 15.25
N GLU A 48 33.34 -15.50 15.07
CA GLU A 48 34.20 -15.36 13.89
C GLU A 48 33.50 -15.76 12.60
N ASN A 49 32.51 -16.65 12.68
CA ASN A 49 31.70 -17.11 11.55
C ASN A 49 30.42 -16.31 11.36
N GLU A 50 30.05 -15.44 12.32
CA GLU A 50 28.84 -14.62 12.25
C GLU A 50 29.14 -13.29 11.54
N THR A 51 28.44 -13.02 10.45
CA THR A 51 28.64 -11.82 9.64
C THR A 51 27.67 -10.69 9.99
N ASP A 52 26.55 -10.98 10.67
CA ASP A 52 25.57 -9.96 11.06
C ASP A 52 26.01 -9.25 12.36
N SER A 53 26.52 -8.04 12.19
CA SER A 53 26.94 -7.21 13.32
C SER A 53 25.85 -6.93 14.35
N THR A 54 24.58 -7.07 14.00
CA THR A 54 23.43 -6.90 14.92
C THR A 54 23.37 -8.05 15.91
N ILE A 55 23.57 -9.28 15.42
CA ILE A 55 23.57 -10.50 16.24
C ILE A 55 24.76 -10.50 17.19
N ILE A 56 25.97 -10.21 16.66
CA ILE A 56 27.18 -10.08 17.49
C ILE A 56 26.95 -9.09 18.63
N LYS A 57 26.50 -7.87 18.33
CA LYS A 57 26.24 -6.84 19.34
C LYS A 57 25.13 -7.22 20.32
N PHE A 58 24.14 -8.01 19.89
CA PHE A 58 23.11 -8.53 20.78
C PHE A 58 23.70 -9.43 21.87
N TYR A 59 24.53 -10.42 21.48
CA TYR A 59 25.16 -11.31 22.45
C TYR A 59 26.19 -10.59 23.30
N GLN A 60 26.99 -9.68 22.73
CA GLN A 60 27.92 -8.86 23.52
C GLN A 60 27.21 -8.09 24.64
N LYS A 61 26.04 -7.51 24.36
CA LYS A 61 25.18 -6.85 25.35
C LYS A 61 24.57 -7.82 26.36
N ASN A 62 24.51 -9.10 26.04
CA ASN A 62 24.05 -10.19 26.89
C ASN A 62 25.22 -10.97 27.55
N ARG A 63 26.40 -10.36 27.71
CA ARG A 63 27.56 -10.96 28.38
C ARG A 63 28.08 -12.23 27.68
N ASN A 64 27.92 -12.35 26.38
CA ASN A 64 28.27 -13.51 25.54
C ASN A 64 27.74 -14.83 26.13
N GLN A 65 26.45 -14.91 26.35
CA GLN A 65 25.79 -16.12 26.87
C GLN A 65 24.45 -16.34 26.16
N THR A 66 23.94 -17.58 26.18
CA THR A 66 22.64 -17.94 25.65
C THR A 66 21.53 -17.09 26.29
N PHE A 67 20.50 -16.78 25.50
CA PHE A 67 19.42 -15.87 25.90
C PHE A 67 18.04 -16.53 25.91
N TRP A 68 17.75 -17.36 24.88
CA TRP A 68 16.40 -17.88 24.60
C TRP A 68 16.11 -19.22 25.31
N MET A 69 16.87 -19.59 26.32
CA MET A 69 16.73 -20.90 26.95
C MET A 69 15.50 -21.01 27.88
N ASP A 70 14.78 -19.92 28.16
CA ASP A 70 13.46 -19.96 28.79
C ASP A 70 12.41 -20.59 27.87
N PHE A 71 11.60 -21.52 28.39
CA PHE A 71 10.61 -22.27 27.63
C PHE A 71 9.57 -21.36 26.97
N ASN A 72 9.04 -20.37 27.69
CA ASN A 72 7.99 -19.47 27.20
C ASN A 72 8.52 -18.57 26.09
N CYS A 73 9.78 -18.13 26.21
CA CYS A 73 10.44 -17.33 25.15
C CYS A 73 10.60 -18.16 23.89
N ARG A 74 11.04 -19.41 23.99
CA ARG A 74 11.19 -20.29 22.82
C ARG A 74 9.84 -20.61 22.16
N GLU A 75 8.81 -20.96 22.96
CA GLU A 75 7.47 -21.19 22.43
C GLU A 75 6.93 -19.97 21.68
N SER A 76 7.11 -18.76 22.24
CA SER A 76 6.68 -17.52 21.61
C SER A 76 7.40 -17.27 20.28
N LEU A 77 8.71 -17.54 20.21
CA LEU A 77 9.48 -17.45 18.97
C LEU A 77 9.02 -18.48 17.93
N LEU A 78 8.86 -19.73 18.34
CA LEU A 78 8.39 -20.81 17.45
C LEU A 78 6.98 -20.52 16.92
N TYR A 79 6.10 -20.00 17.78
CA TYR A 79 4.76 -19.57 17.37
C TYR A 79 4.84 -18.43 16.34
N LEU A 80 5.69 -17.44 16.58
CA LEU A 80 5.89 -16.31 15.68
C LEU A 80 6.36 -16.79 14.29
N PHE A 81 7.34 -17.67 14.23
CA PHE A 81 7.90 -18.18 12.96
C PHE A 81 6.90 -19.09 12.22
N LYS A 82 6.22 -19.98 12.95
CA LYS A 82 5.18 -20.84 12.37
C LYS A 82 4.05 -20.04 11.72
N ASN A 83 3.67 -18.92 12.34
CA ASN A 83 2.55 -18.10 11.92
C ASN A 83 2.98 -16.82 11.15
N ALA A 84 4.19 -16.80 10.60
CA ALA A 84 4.72 -15.65 9.85
C ALA A 84 3.83 -15.23 8.66
N GLU A 85 3.03 -16.17 8.13
CA GLU A 85 2.06 -15.88 7.06
C GLU A 85 0.95 -14.91 7.52
N GLU A 86 0.65 -14.81 8.81
CA GLU A 86 -0.31 -13.81 9.32
C GLU A 86 0.16 -12.37 9.10
N GLU A 87 1.47 -12.17 8.94
CA GLU A 87 2.07 -10.92 8.48
C GLU A 87 2.34 -10.93 6.96
N GLY A 88 1.85 -11.91 6.21
CA GLY A 88 2.08 -12.03 4.76
C GLY A 88 3.51 -12.46 4.39
N LEU A 89 4.35 -12.83 5.36
CA LEU A 89 5.70 -13.34 5.14
C LEU A 89 5.66 -14.77 4.61
N ASN A 90 6.77 -15.24 4.04
CA ASN A 90 6.92 -16.63 3.65
C ASN A 90 7.37 -17.46 4.86
N PRO A 91 6.59 -18.41 5.38
CA PRO A 91 6.98 -19.21 6.55
C PRO A 91 8.26 -20.04 6.34
N THR A 92 8.59 -20.36 5.09
CA THR A 92 9.81 -21.13 4.78
C THR A 92 11.09 -20.36 5.08
N ASP A 93 11.02 -19.03 5.20
CA ASP A 93 12.18 -18.19 5.50
C ASP A 93 12.70 -18.33 6.94
N PHE A 94 11.94 -18.99 7.82
CA PHE A 94 12.20 -19.00 9.28
C PHE A 94 12.60 -20.36 9.83
N GLU A 95 13.01 -21.30 9.00
CA GLU A 95 13.55 -22.62 9.38
C GLU A 95 12.77 -23.35 10.49
N TYR A 96 11.46 -23.10 10.61
CA TYR A 96 10.62 -23.60 11.71
C TYR A 96 10.75 -25.12 11.93
N LYS A 97 10.89 -25.91 10.86
CA LYS A 97 11.04 -27.37 10.98
C LYS A 97 12.33 -27.75 11.72
N LYS A 98 13.44 -27.09 11.40
CA LYS A 98 14.75 -27.30 12.05
C LYS A 98 14.71 -26.88 13.50
N LEU A 99 14.17 -25.69 13.79
CA LEU A 99 14.01 -25.20 15.15
C LEU A 99 13.15 -26.15 16.00
N LYS A 100 12.07 -26.69 15.43
CA LYS A 100 11.22 -27.67 16.12
C LYS A 100 11.93 -29.00 16.39
N GLN A 101 12.88 -29.43 15.56
CA GLN A 101 13.70 -30.61 15.83
C GLN A 101 14.61 -30.40 17.05
N TYR A 102 15.24 -29.23 17.16
CA TYR A 102 16.01 -28.87 18.36
C TYR A 102 15.14 -28.90 19.61
N GLU A 103 13.94 -28.32 19.56
CA GLU A 103 13.01 -28.31 20.72
C GLU A 103 12.58 -29.72 21.14
N GLN A 104 12.34 -30.62 20.19
CA GLN A 104 11.96 -32.01 20.48
C GLN A 104 13.08 -32.83 21.11
N SER A 105 14.33 -32.48 20.86
CA SER A 105 15.51 -33.16 21.41
C SER A 105 16.22 -32.38 22.52
N LEU A 106 15.65 -31.30 23.00
CA LEU A 106 16.31 -30.29 23.87
C LEU A 106 17.05 -30.88 25.05
N GLN A 107 16.46 -31.86 25.74
CA GLN A 107 17.06 -32.52 26.90
C GLN A 107 18.29 -33.40 26.58
N LYS A 108 18.51 -33.73 25.30
CA LYS A 108 19.60 -34.55 24.82
C LYS A 108 20.73 -33.76 24.18
N LEU A 109 20.51 -32.45 24.00
CA LEU A 109 21.49 -31.57 23.36
C LEU A 109 22.68 -31.30 24.27
N THR A 110 23.87 -31.32 23.68
CA THR A 110 25.10 -30.82 24.29
C THR A 110 25.06 -29.31 24.48
N ASN A 111 25.93 -28.76 25.28
CA ASN A 111 26.04 -27.29 25.44
C ASN A 111 26.30 -26.59 24.10
N GLN A 112 27.13 -27.15 23.23
CA GLN A 112 27.44 -26.60 21.93
C GLN A 112 26.20 -26.59 21.03
N GLU A 113 25.39 -27.64 21.04
CA GLU A 113 24.11 -27.69 20.27
C GLU A 113 23.08 -26.72 20.84
N LEU A 114 23.01 -26.52 22.15
CA LEU A 114 22.15 -25.52 22.79
C LEU A 114 22.55 -24.10 22.40
N VAL A 115 23.85 -23.80 22.35
CA VAL A 115 24.34 -22.50 21.84
C VAL A 115 23.98 -22.32 20.38
N THR A 116 24.17 -23.36 19.56
CA THR A 116 23.77 -23.31 18.13
C THR A 116 22.26 -23.05 17.96
N TYR A 117 21.44 -23.68 18.80
CA TYR A 117 20.01 -23.48 18.80
C TYR A 117 19.61 -22.05 19.19
N ASP A 118 20.23 -21.48 20.22
CA ASP A 118 20.02 -20.11 20.68
C ASP A 118 20.37 -19.08 19.57
N PHE A 119 21.49 -19.31 18.86
CA PHE A 119 21.88 -18.52 17.68
C PHE A 119 20.84 -18.60 16.57
N LEU A 120 20.39 -19.81 16.22
CA LEU A 120 19.36 -20.00 15.19
C LEU A 120 18.06 -19.28 15.54
N LEU A 121 17.66 -19.26 16.81
CA LEU A 121 16.50 -18.49 17.25
C LEU A 121 16.73 -16.99 17.06
N THR A 122 17.91 -16.48 17.40
CA THR A 122 18.27 -15.07 17.23
C THR A 122 18.31 -14.67 15.75
N GLU A 123 18.93 -15.46 14.90
CA GLU A 123 18.99 -15.23 13.44
C GLU A 123 17.59 -15.16 12.83
N ASN A 124 16.72 -16.12 13.17
CA ASN A 124 15.36 -16.14 12.67
C ASN A 124 14.53 -14.96 13.19
N LEU A 125 14.72 -14.55 14.45
CA LEU A 125 14.09 -13.35 15.01
C LEU A 125 14.61 -12.08 14.33
N ASN A 126 15.92 -11.95 14.12
CA ASN A 126 16.50 -10.80 13.42
C ASN A 126 15.99 -10.72 11.97
N ARG A 127 15.91 -11.86 11.27
CA ARG A 127 15.32 -11.97 9.93
C ARG A 127 13.83 -11.57 9.93
N TYR A 128 13.06 -12.00 10.93
CA TYR A 128 11.66 -11.60 11.08
C TYR A 128 11.52 -10.09 11.31
N ILE A 129 12.30 -9.53 12.21
CA ILE A 129 12.36 -8.08 12.47
C ILE A 129 12.64 -7.34 11.18
N TYR A 130 13.69 -7.74 10.45
CA TYR A 130 14.07 -7.10 9.20
C TYR A 130 12.91 -7.10 8.19
N LYS A 131 12.31 -8.28 7.94
CA LYS A 131 11.24 -8.43 6.96
C LYS A 131 9.96 -7.68 7.33
N VAL A 132 9.62 -7.57 8.61
CA VAL A 132 8.44 -6.82 9.06
C VAL A 132 8.67 -5.31 9.02
N VAL A 133 9.88 -4.85 9.30
CA VAL A 133 10.21 -3.42 9.41
C VAL A 133 10.55 -2.81 8.06
N PHE A 134 11.35 -3.50 7.26
CA PHE A 134 11.91 -2.97 6.00
C PHE A 134 11.30 -3.63 4.76
N GLY A 135 10.58 -4.73 4.93
CA GLY A 135 10.13 -5.57 3.83
C GLY A 135 11.18 -6.62 3.42
N SER A 136 10.75 -7.57 2.61
CA SER A 136 11.59 -8.68 2.12
C SER A 136 12.40 -8.30 0.88
N LEU A 137 12.00 -7.24 0.17
CA LEU A 137 12.58 -6.82 -1.10
C LEU A 137 12.93 -5.32 -1.08
N ASN A 138 13.85 -4.91 -1.96
CA ASN A 138 14.21 -3.51 -2.14
C ASN A 138 13.31 -2.87 -3.22
N PRO A 139 12.44 -1.90 -2.87
CA PRO A 139 11.53 -1.29 -3.84
C PRO A 139 12.25 -0.53 -4.97
N LYS A 140 13.45 0.01 -4.74
CA LYS A 140 14.22 0.74 -5.78
C LYS A 140 14.74 -0.17 -6.88
N GLU A 141 14.91 -1.47 -6.60
CA GLU A 141 15.29 -2.46 -7.60
C GLU A 141 14.08 -2.99 -8.40
N LEU A 142 12.87 -2.71 -7.90
CA LEU A 142 11.62 -3.18 -8.49
C LEU A 142 10.94 -2.10 -9.35
N TYR A 143 11.06 -0.84 -8.95
CA TYR A 143 10.28 0.27 -9.52
C TYR A 143 11.17 1.47 -9.83
N GLU A 144 11.27 1.84 -11.09
CA GLU A 144 12.04 3.02 -11.55
C GLU A 144 11.43 4.35 -11.05
N ASP A 145 10.12 4.36 -10.86
CA ASP A 145 9.31 5.50 -10.41
C ASP A 145 9.10 5.53 -8.88
N TRP A 146 9.96 4.84 -8.13
CA TRP A 146 9.94 4.84 -6.66
C TRP A 146 10.83 5.93 -6.08
N ASP A 147 10.26 6.85 -5.31
CA ASP A 147 11.00 7.96 -4.68
C ASP A 147 10.58 8.16 -3.21
N LEU A 148 10.64 7.09 -2.45
CA LEU A 148 10.49 7.15 -1.00
C LEU A 148 11.83 6.91 -0.31
N LYS A 149 12.06 7.63 0.78
CA LYS A 149 13.23 7.38 1.64
C LYS A 149 13.01 6.07 2.42
N PRO A 150 14.03 5.23 2.55
CA PRO A 150 13.92 4.03 3.36
C PRO A 150 13.68 4.39 4.83
N ASN A 151 12.96 3.54 5.52
CA ASN A 151 12.73 3.68 6.96
C ASN A 151 14.07 3.60 7.71
N LYS A 152 14.28 4.53 8.66
CA LYS A 152 15.45 4.55 9.53
C LYS A 152 15.06 3.97 10.88
N VAL A 153 15.41 2.72 11.12
CA VAL A 153 15.11 2.01 12.37
C VAL A 153 16.38 1.29 12.85
N ASN A 154 16.65 1.33 14.14
CA ASN A 154 17.78 0.63 14.73
C ASN A 154 17.39 -0.83 15.01
N SER A 155 17.85 -1.77 14.17
CA SER A 155 17.53 -3.20 14.26
C SER A 155 18.01 -3.81 15.58
N LEU A 156 19.19 -3.43 16.07
CA LEU A 156 19.70 -3.89 17.37
C LEU A 156 18.76 -3.48 18.51
N GLN A 157 18.27 -2.22 18.49
CA GLN A 157 17.35 -1.77 19.54
C GLN A 157 16.03 -2.55 19.49
N LEU A 158 15.53 -2.86 18.29
CA LEU A 158 14.33 -3.69 18.12
C LEU A 158 14.56 -5.09 18.68
N LEU A 159 15.69 -5.72 18.39
CA LEU A 159 16.06 -7.04 18.92
C LEU A 159 16.17 -7.01 20.44
N LEU A 160 16.81 -5.98 21.01
CA LEU A 160 16.92 -5.78 22.45
C LEU A 160 15.58 -5.54 23.16
N ASN A 161 14.57 -5.04 22.44
CA ASN A 161 13.24 -4.84 23.04
C ASN A 161 12.57 -6.16 23.45
N PHE A 162 12.93 -7.28 22.83
CA PHE A 162 12.46 -8.62 23.23
C PHE A 162 13.04 -9.08 24.58
N GLN A 163 14.06 -8.39 25.11
CA GLN A 163 14.64 -8.64 26.42
C GLN A 163 13.87 -8.00 27.57
N LYS A 164 13.00 -7.03 27.29
CA LYS A 164 12.25 -6.30 28.32
C LYS A 164 11.10 -7.16 28.85
N LYS A 165 10.97 -7.19 30.18
CA LYS A 165 10.04 -8.05 30.94
C LYS A 165 8.56 -7.94 30.57
N ASP A 166 8.11 -6.91 29.87
CA ASP A 166 6.67 -6.55 29.83
C ASP A 166 5.93 -6.89 28.56
N SER A 167 6.47 -7.56 27.62
CA SER A 167 5.71 -8.35 26.64
C SER A 167 6.43 -8.57 25.31
N PHE A 168 6.66 -9.80 25.00
CA PHE A 168 7.01 -10.29 23.67
C PHE A 168 6.02 -9.75 22.62
N ASP A 169 4.72 -9.80 22.92
CA ASP A 169 3.66 -9.27 22.04
C ASP A 169 3.77 -7.77 21.77
N TYR A 170 4.18 -6.98 22.79
CA TYR A 170 4.41 -5.56 22.58
C TYR A 170 5.62 -5.32 21.67
N ALA A 171 6.71 -6.05 21.82
CA ALA A 171 7.86 -5.96 20.94
C ALA A 171 7.46 -6.31 19.49
N VAL A 172 6.72 -7.40 19.28
CA VAL A 172 6.16 -7.77 17.97
C VAL A 172 5.23 -6.70 17.40
N TYR A 173 4.39 -6.10 18.24
CA TYR A 173 3.51 -5.01 17.82
C TYR A 173 4.29 -3.79 17.34
N GLU A 174 5.37 -3.42 18.02
CA GLU A 174 6.22 -2.27 17.69
C GLU A 174 6.96 -2.42 16.34
N LEU A 175 7.16 -3.64 15.87
CA LEU A 175 7.77 -3.89 14.55
C LEU A 175 6.88 -3.44 13.39
N LYS A 176 5.56 -3.47 13.55
CA LYS A 176 4.60 -3.34 12.45
C LYS A 176 4.37 -1.88 12.04
N PRO A 177 4.08 -1.61 10.76
CA PRO A 177 3.62 -0.28 10.34
C PRO A 177 2.37 0.13 11.13
N LYS A 178 2.37 1.37 11.65
CA LYS A 178 1.29 1.86 12.54
C LYS A 178 0.06 2.40 11.79
N HIS A 179 0.20 2.67 10.50
CA HIS A 179 -0.86 3.26 9.69
C HIS A 179 -2.10 2.38 9.61
N LEU A 180 -3.28 3.02 9.61
CA LEU A 180 -4.57 2.32 9.60
C LEU A 180 -4.72 1.36 8.40
N VAL A 181 -4.19 1.70 7.23
CA VAL A 181 -4.28 0.84 6.03
C VAL A 181 -3.54 -0.49 6.24
N TYR A 182 -2.38 -0.50 6.93
CA TYR A 182 -1.70 -1.76 7.24
C TYR A 182 -2.55 -2.65 8.17
N LYS A 183 -3.20 -2.06 9.17
CA LYS A 183 -4.14 -2.79 10.05
C LYS A 183 -5.33 -3.35 9.24
N LYS A 184 -5.86 -2.56 8.31
CA LYS A 184 -6.93 -3.00 7.39
C LYS A 184 -6.46 -4.11 6.44
N LEU A 185 -5.21 -4.12 6.00
CA LEU A 185 -4.62 -5.20 5.20
C LEU A 185 -4.46 -6.50 6.00
N LYS A 186 -3.97 -6.43 7.25
CA LYS A 186 -3.94 -7.59 8.14
C LYS A 186 -5.33 -8.19 8.33
N LYS A 187 -6.31 -7.34 8.58
CA LYS A 187 -7.71 -7.79 8.70
C LYS A 187 -8.21 -8.41 7.39
N ALA A 188 -7.83 -7.84 6.23
CA ALA A 188 -8.16 -8.42 4.93
C ALA A 188 -7.55 -9.82 4.75
N LEU A 189 -6.30 -10.03 5.18
CA LEU A 189 -5.65 -11.35 5.14
C LEU A 189 -6.37 -12.37 6.06
N GLN A 190 -6.78 -11.96 7.25
CA GLN A 190 -7.59 -12.80 8.13
C GLN A 190 -8.94 -13.16 7.50
N LEU A 191 -9.63 -12.17 6.90
CA LEU A 191 -10.91 -12.38 6.26
C LEU A 191 -10.81 -13.32 5.05
N ILE A 192 -9.85 -13.11 4.15
CA ILE A 192 -9.69 -13.95 2.96
C ILE A 192 -9.37 -15.41 3.31
N ASN A 193 -8.62 -15.65 4.39
CA ASN A 193 -8.32 -17.00 4.87
C ASN A 193 -9.56 -17.74 5.40
N GLN A 194 -10.64 -17.05 5.78
CA GLN A 194 -11.91 -17.66 6.21
C GLN A 194 -12.77 -18.16 5.05
N TYR A 195 -12.47 -17.77 3.81
CA TYR A 195 -13.19 -18.29 2.66
C TYR A 195 -12.70 -19.71 2.33
N PRO A 196 -13.60 -20.65 1.98
CA PRO A 196 -13.18 -21.99 1.58
C PRO A 196 -12.37 -21.95 0.29
N ASP A 197 -11.49 -22.92 0.12
CA ASP A 197 -10.79 -23.07 -1.16
C ASP A 197 -11.77 -23.63 -2.20
N LYS A 198 -12.06 -22.82 -3.19
CA LYS A 198 -12.96 -23.16 -4.30
C LYS A 198 -12.39 -22.60 -5.60
N THR A 199 -12.32 -23.46 -6.60
CA THR A 199 -11.95 -23.07 -7.95
C THR A 199 -13.22 -22.87 -8.77
N PHE A 200 -13.32 -21.73 -9.43
CA PHE A 200 -14.36 -21.41 -10.39
C PHE A 200 -13.80 -21.45 -11.81
N LYS A 201 -14.58 -21.98 -12.74
CA LYS A 201 -14.24 -21.89 -14.18
C LYS A 201 -14.37 -20.43 -14.62
N ASN A 202 -13.52 -19.99 -15.53
CA ASN A 202 -13.64 -18.63 -16.09
C ASN A 202 -15.00 -18.47 -16.80
N ILE A 203 -15.68 -17.33 -16.58
CA ILE A 203 -16.93 -16.98 -17.27
C ILE A 203 -16.61 -15.86 -18.25
N GLU A 204 -17.02 -16.04 -19.49
CA GLU A 204 -16.98 -15.02 -20.52
C GLU A 204 -18.41 -14.58 -20.86
N ILE A 205 -18.57 -13.29 -21.13
CA ILE A 205 -19.82 -12.71 -21.57
C ILE A 205 -19.59 -12.01 -22.91
N GLN A 206 -20.52 -12.18 -23.84
CA GLN A 206 -20.55 -11.44 -25.11
C GLN A 206 -21.21 -10.08 -24.90
N ASP A 207 -22.40 -10.09 -24.32
CA ASP A 207 -23.22 -8.92 -24.05
C ASP A 207 -23.34 -8.65 -22.56
N LYS A 208 -23.64 -7.40 -22.20
CA LYS A 208 -23.97 -7.02 -20.82
C LYS A 208 -25.28 -7.69 -20.38
N ILE A 209 -25.35 -8.04 -19.09
CA ILE A 209 -26.56 -8.57 -18.46
C ILE A 209 -27.17 -7.48 -17.58
N VAL A 210 -28.46 -7.23 -17.74
CA VAL A 210 -29.24 -6.22 -17.00
C VAL A 210 -30.40 -6.87 -16.25
N LEU A 211 -31.05 -6.11 -15.38
CA LEU A 211 -32.19 -6.57 -14.57
C LEU A 211 -33.28 -7.19 -15.48
N ASN A 212 -33.83 -8.32 -15.04
CA ASN A 212 -34.84 -9.16 -15.70
C ASN A 212 -34.33 -10.00 -16.87
N ASP A 213 -33.07 -9.90 -17.25
CA ASP A 213 -32.51 -10.80 -18.26
C ASP A 213 -32.52 -12.25 -17.77
N THR A 214 -32.69 -13.16 -18.71
CA THR A 214 -32.54 -14.61 -18.49
C THR A 214 -31.31 -15.11 -19.25
N ASN A 215 -30.37 -15.76 -18.55
CA ASN A 215 -29.14 -16.27 -19.16
C ASN A 215 -28.65 -17.50 -18.39
N VAL A 216 -28.12 -18.47 -19.12
CA VAL A 216 -27.62 -19.75 -18.57
C VAL A 216 -26.43 -19.61 -17.63
N ILE A 217 -25.70 -18.46 -17.69
CA ILE A 217 -24.56 -18.20 -16.82
C ILE A 217 -24.95 -17.53 -15.48
N ILE A 218 -26.17 -17.02 -15.35
CA ILE A 218 -26.62 -16.31 -14.13
C ILE A 218 -26.53 -17.20 -12.89
N PRO A 219 -26.87 -18.48 -12.89
CA PRO A 219 -26.69 -19.36 -11.75
C PRO A 219 -25.23 -19.40 -11.25
N GLU A 220 -24.27 -19.42 -12.15
CA GLU A 220 -22.85 -19.41 -11.79
C GLU A 220 -22.41 -18.05 -11.22
N ILE A 221 -22.92 -16.95 -11.75
CA ILE A 221 -22.70 -15.61 -11.20
C ILE A 221 -23.29 -15.51 -9.79
N LYS A 222 -24.51 -15.99 -9.56
CA LYS A 222 -25.14 -16.06 -8.23
C LYS A 222 -24.28 -16.88 -7.25
N ASN A 223 -23.79 -18.03 -7.67
CA ASN A 223 -22.88 -18.87 -6.86
C ASN A 223 -21.61 -18.12 -6.44
N ARG A 224 -21.01 -17.29 -7.31
CA ARG A 224 -19.85 -16.46 -6.97
C ARG A 224 -20.21 -15.34 -6.01
N LEU A 225 -21.33 -14.66 -6.22
CA LEU A 225 -21.81 -13.62 -5.32
C LEU A 225 -22.14 -14.19 -3.92
N ILE A 226 -22.67 -15.42 -3.85
CA ILE A 226 -22.88 -16.14 -2.58
C ILE A 226 -21.52 -16.49 -1.94
N TYR A 227 -20.58 -17.03 -2.73
CA TYR A 227 -19.24 -17.34 -2.25
C TYR A 227 -18.55 -16.09 -1.67
N TRP A 228 -18.63 -14.96 -2.36
CA TRP A 228 -18.05 -13.70 -1.91
C TRP A 228 -18.88 -12.98 -0.83
N ARG A 229 -20.01 -13.57 -0.39
CA ARG A 229 -20.93 -13.04 0.63
C ARG A 229 -21.62 -11.73 0.21
N ASP A 230 -21.73 -11.45 -1.08
CA ASP A 230 -22.48 -10.32 -1.60
C ASP A 230 -23.96 -10.69 -1.80
N LEU A 231 -24.28 -11.96 -2.04
CA LEU A 231 -25.64 -12.48 -2.16
C LEU A 231 -25.90 -13.49 -1.03
N LYS A 232 -27.02 -13.32 -0.32
CA LYS A 232 -27.51 -14.36 0.58
C LYS A 232 -28.01 -15.54 -0.26
N LYS A 233 -27.66 -16.77 0.12
CA LYS A 233 -28.09 -17.96 -0.61
C LYS A 233 -29.62 -18.04 -0.63
N PRO A 234 -30.27 -18.01 -1.83
CA PRO A 234 -31.72 -18.22 -1.94
C PRO A 234 -32.04 -19.71 -1.88
N ASP A 235 -33.32 -20.04 -1.69
CA ASP A 235 -33.81 -21.44 -1.69
C ASP A 235 -33.59 -22.08 -3.08
N THR A 236 -33.82 -21.32 -4.14
CA THR A 236 -33.62 -21.77 -5.52
C THR A 236 -32.76 -20.78 -6.29
N ILE A 237 -31.74 -21.30 -7.00
CA ILE A 237 -30.90 -20.50 -7.89
C ILE A 237 -31.47 -20.58 -9.30
N THR A 238 -32.04 -19.46 -9.78
CA THR A 238 -32.66 -19.36 -11.11
C THR A 238 -31.73 -18.71 -12.13
N SER A 239 -32.04 -18.87 -13.41
CA SER A 239 -31.34 -18.22 -14.53
C SER A 239 -31.81 -16.77 -14.80
N ILE A 240 -32.67 -16.21 -13.93
CA ILE A 240 -33.19 -14.84 -14.03
C ILE A 240 -32.28 -13.90 -13.24
N TYR A 241 -31.91 -12.78 -13.83
CA TYR A 241 -31.22 -11.67 -13.16
C TYR A 241 -32.23 -10.85 -12.36
N ASP A 242 -32.55 -11.32 -11.17
CA ASP A 242 -33.55 -10.73 -10.28
C ASP A 242 -33.00 -9.53 -9.49
N GLN A 243 -33.90 -8.80 -8.82
CA GLN A 243 -33.59 -7.62 -8.00
C GLN A 243 -32.58 -7.91 -6.88
N ALA A 244 -32.67 -9.08 -6.23
CA ALA A 244 -31.77 -9.47 -5.15
C ALA A 244 -30.34 -9.66 -5.68
N THR A 245 -30.21 -10.26 -6.86
CA THR A 245 -28.93 -10.43 -7.56
C THR A 245 -28.36 -9.09 -8.01
N GLN A 246 -29.19 -8.17 -8.54
CA GLN A 246 -28.74 -6.83 -8.92
C GLN A 246 -28.18 -6.07 -7.71
N MET A 247 -28.87 -6.10 -6.58
CA MET A 247 -28.37 -5.46 -5.35
C MET A 247 -27.06 -6.08 -4.86
N ALA A 248 -26.88 -7.39 -5.03
CA ALA A 248 -25.63 -8.08 -4.73
C ALA A 248 -24.49 -7.66 -5.67
N VAL A 249 -24.78 -7.52 -6.98
CA VAL A 249 -23.82 -7.01 -7.97
C VAL A 249 -23.41 -5.57 -7.65
N LYS A 250 -24.34 -4.69 -7.30
CA LYS A 250 -24.02 -3.32 -6.88
C LYS A 250 -23.07 -3.28 -5.66
N ARG A 251 -23.31 -4.13 -4.64
CA ARG A 251 -22.39 -4.26 -3.51
C ARG A 251 -21.02 -4.76 -3.94
N PHE A 252 -20.98 -5.80 -4.77
CA PHE A 252 -19.74 -6.34 -5.32
C PHE A 252 -18.97 -5.29 -6.12
N GLN A 253 -19.64 -4.58 -7.03
CA GLN A 253 -19.06 -3.49 -7.83
C GLN A 253 -18.44 -2.40 -6.95
N SER A 254 -19.20 -1.89 -5.98
CA SER A 254 -18.75 -0.83 -5.05
C SER A 254 -17.44 -1.22 -4.35
N ARG A 255 -17.38 -2.42 -3.76
CA ARG A 255 -16.18 -2.86 -3.04
C ARG A 255 -15.01 -3.28 -3.96
N HIS A 256 -15.23 -3.34 -5.28
CA HIS A 256 -14.21 -3.57 -6.29
C HIS A 256 -13.82 -2.30 -7.09
N GLY A 257 -14.30 -1.12 -6.67
CA GLY A 257 -13.99 0.16 -7.32
C GLY A 257 -14.63 0.32 -8.70
N LEU A 258 -15.68 -0.45 -8.99
CA LEU A 258 -16.50 -0.34 -10.20
C LEU A 258 -17.71 0.56 -9.94
N ALA A 259 -18.32 1.12 -10.99
CA ALA A 259 -19.59 1.83 -10.86
C ALA A 259 -20.68 0.87 -10.37
N PRO A 260 -21.37 1.19 -9.24
CA PRO A 260 -22.39 0.30 -8.68
C PRO A 260 -23.72 0.44 -9.40
N ASP A 261 -23.72 0.27 -10.74
CA ASP A 261 -24.90 0.38 -11.61
C ASP A 261 -25.75 -0.89 -11.62
N GLY A 262 -25.18 -2.02 -11.21
CA GLY A 262 -25.82 -3.32 -11.24
C GLY A 262 -25.84 -3.94 -12.64
N VAL A 263 -25.07 -3.42 -13.59
CA VAL A 263 -24.90 -4.04 -14.91
C VAL A 263 -23.73 -4.99 -14.89
N ILE A 264 -23.93 -6.22 -15.31
CA ILE A 264 -22.84 -7.19 -15.42
C ILE A 264 -22.19 -7.04 -16.80
N GLY A 265 -21.23 -6.13 -16.88
CA GLY A 265 -20.38 -5.94 -18.06
C GLY A 265 -19.01 -6.62 -17.88
N LYS A 266 -18.10 -6.43 -18.85
CA LYS A 266 -16.74 -7.00 -18.83
C LYS A 266 -15.96 -6.68 -17.56
N GLY A 267 -16.06 -5.44 -17.02
CA GLY A 267 -15.39 -5.04 -15.79
C GLY A 267 -15.84 -5.88 -14.58
N THR A 268 -17.17 -6.03 -14.43
CA THR A 268 -17.77 -6.85 -13.35
C THR A 268 -17.36 -8.33 -13.48
N MET A 269 -17.39 -8.88 -14.71
CA MET A 269 -16.98 -10.27 -14.95
C MET A 269 -15.50 -10.49 -14.69
N ASN A 270 -14.64 -9.60 -15.14
CA ASN A 270 -13.21 -9.69 -14.85
C ASN A 270 -12.96 -9.72 -13.33
N ALA A 271 -13.64 -8.88 -12.55
CA ALA A 271 -13.52 -8.85 -11.11
C ALA A 271 -14.08 -10.14 -10.44
N LEU A 272 -15.19 -10.70 -10.94
CA LEU A 272 -15.80 -11.96 -10.48
C LEU A 272 -14.93 -13.19 -10.82
N ASN A 273 -14.14 -13.12 -11.88
CA ASN A 273 -13.25 -14.20 -12.30
C ASN A 273 -11.96 -14.30 -11.47
N VAL A 274 -11.63 -13.27 -10.68
CA VAL A 274 -10.41 -13.31 -9.84
C VAL A 274 -10.59 -14.31 -8.70
N SER A 275 -9.72 -15.33 -8.65
CA SER A 275 -9.77 -16.38 -7.62
C SER A 275 -9.39 -15.88 -6.22
N LYS A 276 -9.80 -16.62 -5.18
CA LYS A 276 -9.36 -16.39 -3.77
C LYS A 276 -7.83 -16.32 -3.67
N LYS A 277 -7.14 -17.26 -4.33
CA LYS A 277 -5.66 -17.30 -4.35
C LYS A 277 -5.08 -15.98 -4.83
N ARG A 278 -5.54 -15.46 -5.98
CA ARG A 278 -5.05 -14.18 -6.54
C ARG A 278 -5.41 -12.99 -5.65
N ARG A 279 -6.57 -13.00 -4.98
CA ARG A 279 -6.94 -11.97 -4.00
C ARG A 279 -6.04 -12.00 -2.75
N LYS A 280 -5.71 -13.19 -2.26
CA LYS A 280 -4.73 -13.34 -1.15
C LYS A 280 -3.34 -12.87 -1.56
N GLU A 281 -2.87 -13.22 -2.75
CA GLU A 281 -1.60 -12.75 -3.33
C GLU A 281 -1.57 -11.20 -3.41
N GLN A 282 -2.67 -10.59 -3.87
CA GLN A 282 -2.85 -9.15 -3.93
C GLN A 282 -2.74 -8.51 -2.53
N ILE A 283 -3.40 -9.06 -1.52
CA ILE A 283 -3.32 -8.57 -0.14
C ILE A 283 -1.88 -8.62 0.37
N ILE A 284 -1.18 -9.75 0.19
CA ILE A 284 0.21 -9.95 0.65
C ILE A 284 1.17 -8.98 -0.03
N ALA A 285 1.05 -8.78 -1.35
CA ALA A 285 1.84 -7.80 -2.09
C ALA A 285 1.65 -6.37 -1.53
N ASN A 286 0.43 -6.02 -1.16
CA ASN A 286 0.14 -4.72 -0.56
C ASN A 286 0.67 -4.61 0.89
N MET A 287 0.66 -5.69 1.67
CA MET A 287 1.30 -5.71 3.00
C MET A 287 2.80 -5.45 2.90
N GLU A 288 3.47 -6.09 1.93
CA GLU A 288 4.89 -5.83 1.67
C GLU A 288 5.14 -4.37 1.32
N ARG A 289 4.36 -3.82 0.37
CA ARG A 289 4.49 -2.42 -0.07
C ARG A 289 4.29 -1.43 1.08
N TRP A 290 3.35 -1.71 2.00
CA TRP A 290 3.11 -0.86 3.17
C TRP A 290 4.25 -0.87 4.20
N ARG A 291 5.17 -1.84 4.19
CA ARG A 291 6.40 -1.82 4.98
C ARG A 291 7.44 -0.83 4.45
N TRP A 292 7.40 -0.55 3.15
CA TRP A 292 8.29 0.41 2.51
C TRP A 292 7.84 1.86 2.64
N TYR A 293 6.57 2.09 2.96
CA TYR A 293 6.02 3.42 3.15
C TYR A 293 6.49 4.02 4.48
N PRO A 294 6.41 5.36 4.67
CA PRO A 294 6.77 5.98 5.93
C PRO A 294 6.07 5.30 7.10
N ARG A 295 6.79 5.04 8.18
CA ARG A 295 6.20 4.41 9.38
C ARG A 295 5.27 5.34 10.11
N ASP A 296 5.65 6.63 10.14
CA ASP A 296 4.89 7.69 10.78
C ASP A 296 4.52 8.71 9.70
N PHE A 297 3.28 9.10 9.71
CA PHE A 297 2.76 10.16 8.86
C PHE A 297 2.61 11.41 9.72
N GLU A 298 2.74 12.56 9.10
CA GLU A 298 2.61 13.86 9.72
C GLU A 298 1.18 14.09 10.25
N LYS A 299 0.97 15.18 11.00
CA LYS A 299 -0.37 15.49 11.52
C LYS A 299 -1.36 15.92 10.43
N GLU A 300 -0.84 16.52 9.37
CA GLU A 300 -1.63 16.98 8.23
C GLU A 300 -0.94 16.60 6.91
N TYR A 301 -1.65 15.87 6.07
CA TYR A 301 -1.12 15.40 4.79
C TYR A 301 -2.23 15.08 3.78
N LEU A 302 -1.86 15.14 2.50
CA LEU A 302 -2.63 14.57 1.41
C LEU A 302 -2.20 13.12 1.19
N LEU A 303 -3.14 12.20 1.23
CA LEU A 303 -2.94 10.78 0.92
C LEU A 303 -3.62 10.44 -0.39
N ILE A 304 -2.83 10.11 -1.39
CA ILE A 304 -3.32 9.67 -2.69
C ILE A 304 -3.17 8.17 -2.82
N ASN A 305 -4.28 7.47 -3.07
CA ASN A 305 -4.26 6.08 -3.50
C ASN A 305 -4.42 6.03 -5.02
N ILE A 306 -3.32 5.77 -5.72
CA ILE A 306 -3.26 5.81 -7.19
C ILE A 306 -4.30 4.85 -7.80
N PRO A 307 -4.38 3.53 -7.46
CA PRO A 307 -5.35 2.62 -8.07
C PRO A 307 -6.81 2.81 -7.60
N ASP A 308 -7.04 3.51 -6.50
CA ASP A 308 -8.39 3.88 -6.06
C ASP A 308 -8.88 5.18 -6.71
N TYR A 309 -7.97 5.90 -7.37
CA TYR A 309 -8.26 7.21 -7.95
C TYR A 309 -8.83 8.19 -6.92
N SER A 310 -8.31 8.16 -5.72
CA SER A 310 -8.75 8.98 -4.59
C SER A 310 -7.61 9.82 -4.01
N LEU A 311 -7.94 11.04 -3.60
CA LEU A 311 -7.13 11.92 -2.79
C LEU A 311 -7.90 12.19 -1.50
N GLN A 312 -7.26 11.99 -0.36
CA GLN A 312 -7.79 12.30 0.96
C GLN A 312 -6.90 13.35 1.63
N LEU A 313 -7.50 14.38 2.17
CA LEU A 313 -6.85 15.27 3.12
C LEU A 313 -7.09 14.71 4.52
N VAL A 314 -6.00 14.38 5.20
CA VAL A 314 -6.02 13.83 6.55
C VAL A 314 -5.46 14.86 7.53
N ARG A 315 -6.18 15.11 8.63
CA ARG A 315 -5.77 15.96 9.72
C ARG A 315 -5.98 15.22 11.04
N ASN A 316 -4.93 15.10 11.85
CA ASN A 316 -4.96 14.39 13.15
C ASN A 316 -5.56 12.96 13.05
N LYS A 317 -5.23 12.21 11.99
CA LYS A 317 -5.69 10.86 11.64
C LYS A 317 -7.12 10.77 11.07
N ASP A 318 -7.87 11.87 11.01
CA ASP A 318 -9.21 11.91 10.42
C ASP A 318 -9.16 12.39 8.98
N THR A 319 -9.92 11.74 8.10
CA THR A 319 -10.13 12.21 6.73
C THR A 319 -11.13 13.35 6.76
N VAL A 320 -10.65 14.57 6.51
CA VAL A 320 -11.50 15.78 6.54
C VAL A 320 -12.05 16.16 5.17
N ARG A 321 -11.40 15.70 4.08
CA ARG A 321 -11.84 15.91 2.69
C ARG A 321 -11.44 14.73 1.81
N SER A 322 -12.25 14.49 0.77
CA SER A 322 -11.96 13.48 -0.26
C SER A 322 -12.26 14.03 -1.63
N HIS A 323 -11.38 13.76 -2.58
CA HIS A 323 -11.51 14.18 -3.97
C HIS A 323 -11.27 13.00 -4.90
N ARG A 324 -12.00 12.96 -6.02
CA ARG A 324 -11.68 12.04 -7.12
C ARG A 324 -10.50 12.60 -7.88
N ILE A 325 -9.66 11.70 -8.38
CA ILE A 325 -8.49 12.09 -9.17
C ILE A 325 -8.38 11.29 -10.47
N ILE A 326 -7.59 11.84 -11.39
CA ILE A 326 -7.14 11.17 -12.60
C ILE A 326 -5.62 11.04 -12.50
N VAL A 327 -5.10 9.85 -12.74
CA VAL A 327 -3.67 9.52 -12.62
C VAL A 327 -3.08 9.12 -13.98
N GLY A 328 -1.79 8.88 -14.02
CA GLY A 328 -1.06 8.47 -15.19
C GLY A 328 -1.54 7.14 -15.78
N LYS A 329 -1.45 7.02 -17.11
CA LYS A 329 -1.67 5.75 -17.82
C LYS A 329 -0.46 4.81 -17.66
N ILE A 330 -0.64 3.50 -17.87
CA ILE A 330 0.37 2.46 -17.63
C ILE A 330 1.76 2.73 -18.29
N LYS A 331 1.79 3.44 -19.41
CA LYS A 331 3.07 3.82 -20.07
C LYS A 331 3.70 5.11 -19.53
N ARG A 332 2.97 5.85 -18.68
CA ARG A 332 3.38 7.12 -18.07
C ARG A 332 2.81 7.19 -16.67
N ASN A 333 3.32 6.33 -15.80
CA ASN A 333 2.80 6.14 -14.44
C ASN A 333 2.85 7.42 -13.62
N THR A 334 1.91 7.58 -12.71
CA THR A 334 2.09 8.48 -11.57
C THR A 334 3.07 7.82 -10.61
N PRO A 335 4.19 8.49 -10.25
CA PRO A 335 5.22 7.89 -9.42
C PRO A 335 4.77 7.71 -7.97
N ILE A 336 5.39 6.76 -7.28
CA ILE A 336 5.22 6.55 -5.84
C ILE A 336 6.25 7.40 -5.11
N LEU A 337 5.80 8.43 -4.40
CA LEU A 337 6.66 9.39 -3.73
C LEU A 337 6.00 10.05 -2.51
N SER A 338 6.83 10.67 -1.68
CA SER A 338 6.42 11.60 -0.63
C SER A 338 7.12 12.94 -0.81
N SER A 339 6.38 14.02 -0.60
CA SER A 339 6.90 15.38 -0.71
C SER A 339 6.14 16.32 0.23
N LYS A 340 6.51 17.60 0.20
CA LYS A 340 5.85 18.67 0.91
C LYS A 340 5.32 19.67 -0.10
N LEU A 341 4.08 20.13 0.07
CA LEU A 341 3.51 21.17 -0.78
C LEU A 341 4.31 22.47 -0.66
N SER A 342 4.52 23.15 -1.77
CA SER A 342 5.30 24.40 -1.83
C SER A 342 4.42 25.62 -2.05
N TYR A 343 3.68 25.64 -3.15
CA TYR A 343 2.83 26.78 -3.53
C TYR A 343 1.72 26.34 -4.49
N VAL A 344 0.70 27.13 -4.60
CA VAL A 344 -0.34 27.03 -5.62
C VAL A 344 -0.13 28.10 -6.68
N VAL A 345 -0.47 27.78 -7.92
CA VAL A 345 -0.52 28.70 -9.06
C VAL A 345 -1.96 28.77 -9.54
N PHE A 346 -2.56 29.93 -9.46
CA PHE A 346 -3.81 30.25 -10.11
C PHE A 346 -3.54 30.74 -11.54
N ASN A 347 -4.43 30.42 -12.47
CA ASN A 347 -4.30 30.74 -13.90
C ASN A 347 -2.92 30.36 -14.47
N PRO A 348 -2.53 29.07 -14.36
CA PRO A 348 -1.19 28.65 -14.77
C PRO A 348 -1.01 28.75 -16.29
N THR A 349 0.17 29.16 -16.74
CA THR A 349 0.64 28.84 -18.07
C THR A 349 1.12 27.39 -18.11
N TRP A 350 1.00 26.72 -19.25
CA TRP A 350 1.51 25.37 -19.43
C TRP A 350 2.55 25.30 -20.55
N THR A 351 3.80 25.11 -20.20
CA THR A 351 4.84 24.75 -21.15
C THR A 351 4.83 23.25 -21.36
N LEU A 352 4.78 22.82 -22.61
CA LEU A 352 4.64 21.43 -22.99
C LEU A 352 5.88 20.61 -22.59
N PRO A 353 5.73 19.51 -21.83
CA PRO A 353 6.85 18.62 -21.50
C PRO A 353 7.38 17.86 -22.72
N PRO A 354 8.71 17.57 -22.79
CA PRO A 354 9.34 16.90 -23.93
C PRO A 354 8.69 15.53 -24.29
N THR A 355 8.27 14.76 -23.30
CA THR A 355 7.62 13.46 -23.54
C THR A 355 6.27 13.61 -24.24
N ILE A 356 5.45 14.59 -23.82
CA ILE A 356 4.15 14.87 -24.44
C ILE A 356 4.38 15.44 -25.85
N LEU A 357 5.36 16.32 -25.99
CA LEU A 357 5.76 16.83 -27.32
C LEU A 357 6.06 15.68 -28.29
N LYS A 358 6.98 14.78 -27.89
CA LYS A 358 7.44 13.67 -28.74
C LYS A 358 6.33 12.68 -29.08
N GLU A 359 5.54 12.27 -28.09
CA GLU A 359 4.64 11.13 -28.24
C GLU A 359 3.21 11.51 -28.64
N ASP A 360 2.78 12.74 -28.32
CA ASP A 360 1.40 13.15 -28.57
C ASP A 360 1.31 14.29 -29.63
N VAL A 361 2.11 15.36 -29.44
CA VAL A 361 1.95 16.59 -30.24
C VAL A 361 2.59 16.49 -31.62
N ILE A 362 3.85 16.07 -31.73
CA ILE A 362 4.51 15.95 -33.02
C ILE A 362 3.76 15.03 -33.98
N PRO A 363 3.33 13.81 -33.57
CA PRO A 363 2.57 12.94 -34.46
C PRO A 363 1.21 13.52 -34.89
N ALA A 364 0.51 14.22 -33.97
CA ALA A 364 -0.78 14.83 -34.27
C ALA A 364 -0.65 16.05 -35.20
N ALA A 365 0.27 16.97 -34.89
CA ALA A 365 0.49 18.19 -35.65
C ALA A 365 1.15 17.95 -37.03
N THR A 366 1.89 16.83 -37.18
CA THR A 366 2.40 16.43 -38.50
C THR A 366 1.26 16.00 -39.45
N LYS A 367 0.19 15.40 -38.90
CA LYS A 367 -1.00 15.03 -39.68
C LYS A 367 -1.88 16.24 -39.99
N ASP A 368 -2.03 17.13 -39.00
CA ASP A 368 -2.91 18.30 -39.10
C ASP A 368 -2.39 19.43 -38.20
N ARG A 369 -1.91 20.50 -38.83
CA ARG A 369 -1.34 21.67 -38.12
C ARG A 369 -2.41 22.47 -37.36
N SER A 370 -3.69 22.34 -37.72
CA SER A 370 -4.81 22.93 -36.95
C SER A 370 -4.85 22.40 -35.49
N TYR A 371 -4.12 21.31 -35.18
CA TYR A 371 -3.93 20.81 -33.83
C TYR A 371 -3.48 21.89 -32.85
N PHE A 372 -2.52 22.75 -33.25
CA PHE A 372 -2.02 23.81 -32.38
C PHE A 372 -3.12 24.83 -32.02
N THR A 373 -3.88 25.26 -33.01
CA THR A 373 -4.98 26.21 -32.82
C THR A 373 -6.12 25.57 -32.00
N SER A 374 -6.49 24.32 -32.31
CA SER A 374 -7.54 23.58 -31.60
C SER A 374 -7.19 23.35 -30.12
N LYS A 375 -5.91 23.34 -29.76
CA LYS A 375 -5.40 23.21 -28.39
C LYS A 375 -5.01 24.55 -27.75
N ASN A 376 -5.31 25.67 -28.39
CA ASN A 376 -4.91 27.02 -27.92
C ASN A 376 -3.40 27.09 -27.57
N MET A 377 -2.57 26.56 -28.45
CA MET A 377 -1.14 26.39 -28.23
C MET A 377 -0.35 27.40 -29.08
N THR A 378 0.45 28.23 -28.43
CA THR A 378 1.38 29.15 -29.08
C THR A 378 2.76 28.51 -29.23
N ILE A 379 3.34 28.61 -30.40
CA ILE A 379 4.66 28.08 -30.75
C ILE A 379 5.66 29.22 -30.71
N TYR A 380 6.83 29.02 -30.11
CA TYR A 380 7.92 30.01 -30.05
C TYR A 380 9.22 29.42 -30.58
N GLU A 381 9.91 30.18 -31.44
CA GLU A 381 11.33 29.99 -31.78
C GLU A 381 12.11 31.13 -31.11
N GLY A 382 12.82 30.82 -30.01
CA GLY A 382 13.34 31.85 -29.12
C GLY A 382 12.19 32.67 -28.47
N SER A 383 12.15 33.98 -28.80
CA SER A 383 11.07 34.92 -28.40
C SER A 383 10.02 35.13 -29.47
N THR A 384 10.27 34.68 -30.73
CA THR A 384 9.37 34.91 -31.85
C THR A 384 8.24 33.88 -31.89
N ILE A 385 7.01 34.36 -32.16
CA ILE A 385 5.85 33.48 -32.35
C ILE A 385 5.93 32.90 -33.77
N VAL A 386 5.81 31.59 -33.89
CA VAL A 386 5.77 30.83 -35.13
C VAL A 386 4.32 30.56 -35.51
N ASN A 387 3.93 30.90 -36.74
CA ASN A 387 2.64 30.55 -37.27
C ASN A 387 2.52 29.01 -37.38
N PRO A 388 1.41 28.37 -36.91
CA PRO A 388 1.21 26.94 -37.07
C PRO A 388 1.42 26.42 -38.50
N GLU A 389 1.09 27.19 -39.52
CA GLU A 389 1.28 26.80 -40.91
C GLU A 389 2.78 26.74 -41.31
N GLU A 390 3.62 27.52 -40.67
CA GLU A 390 5.09 27.57 -40.89
C GLU A 390 5.84 26.58 -39.99
N TRP A 391 5.14 25.89 -39.08
CA TRP A 391 5.76 24.93 -38.17
C TRP A 391 6.46 23.80 -38.94
N ASN A 392 7.74 23.58 -38.61
CA ASN A 392 8.57 22.55 -39.25
C ASN A 392 8.75 21.34 -38.32
N PRO A 393 8.19 20.15 -38.67
CA PRO A 393 8.34 18.92 -37.87
C PRO A 393 9.80 18.54 -37.57
N ALA A 394 10.73 18.81 -38.51
CA ALA A 394 12.16 18.52 -38.33
C ALA A 394 12.81 19.37 -37.21
N LYS A 395 12.27 20.57 -36.98
CA LYS A 395 12.70 21.48 -35.91
C LYS A 395 11.83 21.41 -34.67
N ALA A 396 10.88 20.46 -34.58
CA ALA A 396 9.86 20.43 -33.52
C ALA A 396 10.45 20.50 -32.09
N LYS A 397 11.63 19.94 -31.85
CA LYS A 397 12.28 19.94 -30.54
C LYS A 397 12.97 21.29 -30.20
N SER A 398 13.20 22.17 -31.14
CA SER A 398 13.79 23.48 -30.89
C SER A 398 12.77 24.55 -30.54
N TYR A 399 11.49 24.29 -30.81
CA TYR A 399 10.43 25.21 -30.46
C TYR A 399 9.97 25.00 -28.99
N ARG A 400 9.51 26.09 -28.37
CA ARG A 400 8.81 26.07 -27.10
C ARG A 400 7.30 26.21 -27.34
N TYR A 401 6.53 25.33 -26.76
CA TYR A 401 5.06 25.28 -26.91
C TYR A 401 4.41 25.66 -25.59
N VAL A 402 3.48 26.61 -25.63
CA VAL A 402 2.86 27.18 -24.44
C VAL A 402 1.37 27.29 -24.62
N GLN A 403 0.59 26.82 -23.65
CA GLN A 403 -0.80 27.22 -23.48
C GLN A 403 -0.86 28.37 -22.47
N ARG A 404 -1.60 29.42 -22.84
CA ARG A 404 -1.86 30.55 -21.96
C ARG A 404 -2.88 30.19 -20.87
N PRO A 405 -3.01 31.00 -19.79
CA PRO A 405 -4.08 30.88 -18.84
C PRO A 405 -5.46 30.82 -19.50
N GLY A 406 -6.45 30.27 -18.78
CA GLY A 406 -7.84 30.26 -19.20
C GLY A 406 -8.45 28.87 -19.31
N ALA A 407 -9.73 28.82 -19.67
CA ALA A 407 -10.58 27.61 -19.65
C ALA A 407 -10.09 26.47 -20.57
N PHE A 408 -9.32 26.79 -21.61
CA PHE A 408 -8.79 25.79 -22.57
C PHE A 408 -7.44 25.20 -22.14
N ASN A 409 -6.80 25.74 -21.09
CA ASN A 409 -5.53 25.23 -20.62
C ASN A 409 -5.68 23.78 -20.11
N SER A 410 -4.78 22.91 -20.52
CA SER A 410 -4.78 21.49 -20.11
C SER A 410 -4.59 21.30 -18.60
N LEU A 411 -3.96 22.27 -17.91
CA LEU A 411 -3.81 22.28 -16.45
C LEU A 411 -5.05 22.81 -15.73
N GLY A 412 -6.07 23.30 -16.48
CA GLY A 412 -7.18 24.04 -15.91
C GLY A 412 -6.73 25.37 -15.29
N LEU A 413 -7.35 25.75 -14.18
CA LEU A 413 -7.19 27.07 -13.59
C LEU A 413 -6.35 27.05 -12.29
N VAL A 414 -5.98 25.87 -11.79
CA VAL A 414 -5.18 25.70 -10.56
C VAL A 414 -4.12 24.62 -10.75
N LYS A 415 -2.92 24.91 -10.25
CA LYS A 415 -1.79 23.98 -10.19
C LYS A 415 -1.17 24.04 -8.80
N ILE A 416 -1.02 22.89 -8.13
CA ILE A 416 -0.41 22.78 -6.79
C ILE A 416 0.95 22.10 -6.93
N MET A 417 1.99 22.76 -6.49
CA MET A 417 3.38 22.39 -6.66
C MET A 417 3.98 21.75 -5.42
N PHE A 418 4.82 20.75 -5.65
CA PHE A 418 5.67 20.10 -4.66
C PHE A 418 6.99 19.60 -5.30
N PRO A 419 8.13 19.66 -4.60
CA PRO A 419 9.41 19.20 -5.11
C PRO A 419 9.41 17.69 -5.39
N ASN A 420 9.84 17.30 -6.59
CA ASN A 420 10.07 15.91 -6.98
C ASN A 420 10.92 15.84 -8.27
N ARG A 421 11.58 14.71 -8.50
CA ARG A 421 12.44 14.51 -9.70
C ARG A 421 11.67 14.15 -10.97
N PHE A 422 10.38 13.86 -10.89
CA PHE A 422 9.54 13.42 -12.02
C PHE A 422 8.77 14.55 -12.68
N SER A 423 8.88 15.77 -12.17
CA SER A 423 8.14 16.94 -12.65
C SER A 423 6.63 16.75 -12.64
N VAL A 424 6.09 15.99 -11.67
CA VAL A 424 4.66 15.80 -11.47
C VAL A 424 4.11 16.82 -10.46
N TYR A 425 2.84 17.13 -10.60
CA TYR A 425 2.11 18.08 -9.75
C TYR A 425 0.63 17.72 -9.69
N LEU A 426 -0.12 18.32 -8.74
CA LEU A 426 -1.57 18.26 -8.75
C LEU A 426 -2.10 19.44 -9.58
N HIS A 427 -3.19 19.25 -10.31
CA HIS A 427 -3.78 20.36 -11.09
C HIS A 427 -5.25 20.14 -11.41
N ASP A 428 -5.92 21.20 -11.82
CA ASP A 428 -7.25 21.19 -12.44
C ASP A 428 -7.20 20.59 -13.86
N THR A 429 -8.30 20.59 -14.55
CA THR A 429 -8.40 20.15 -15.95
C THR A 429 -9.59 20.78 -16.65
N ASN A 430 -9.43 21.09 -17.94
CA ASN A 430 -10.53 21.45 -18.82
C ASN A 430 -11.44 20.25 -19.16
N SER A 431 -11.00 19.04 -18.91
CA SER A 431 -11.70 17.80 -19.29
C SER A 431 -12.39 17.14 -18.06
N ARG A 432 -13.19 17.90 -17.33
CA ARG A 432 -13.83 17.50 -16.06
C ARG A 432 -14.75 16.28 -16.19
N GLY A 433 -15.35 16.04 -17.35
CA GLY A 433 -16.18 14.86 -17.61
C GLY A 433 -15.44 13.52 -17.41
N TYR A 434 -14.12 13.50 -17.43
CA TYR A 434 -13.35 12.29 -17.19
C TYR A 434 -13.38 11.81 -15.72
N PHE A 435 -13.74 12.66 -14.77
CA PHE A 435 -13.93 12.25 -13.38
C PHE A 435 -15.12 11.29 -13.19
N SER A 436 -16.10 11.27 -14.10
CA SER A 436 -17.22 10.32 -14.06
C SER A 436 -16.83 8.91 -14.51
N ARG A 437 -15.70 8.72 -15.20
CA ARG A 437 -15.25 7.41 -15.68
C ARG A 437 -14.81 6.50 -14.55
N GLU A 438 -15.00 5.20 -14.71
CA GLU A 438 -14.45 4.17 -13.82
C GLU A 438 -12.93 4.13 -13.91
N ASN A 439 -12.40 3.94 -15.13
CA ASN A 439 -10.97 3.99 -15.36
C ASN A 439 -10.53 5.46 -15.55
N ARG A 440 -9.78 5.94 -14.59
CA ARG A 440 -9.22 7.30 -14.58
C ARG A 440 -7.70 7.32 -14.70
N SER A 441 -7.10 6.27 -15.24
CA SER A 441 -5.69 6.17 -15.60
C SER A 441 -5.46 6.80 -16.98
N LEU A 442 -5.52 8.13 -17.08
CA LEU A 442 -5.65 8.86 -18.35
C LEU A 442 -4.60 9.97 -18.55
N SER A 443 -3.88 10.39 -17.49
CA SER A 443 -2.89 11.47 -17.57
C SER A 443 -1.53 10.99 -18.07
N SER A 444 -0.59 11.90 -18.16
CA SER A 444 0.82 11.62 -18.47
C SER A 444 1.70 11.64 -17.22
N GLY A 445 1.15 11.25 -16.05
CA GLY A 445 1.87 11.14 -14.79
C GLY A 445 1.40 12.13 -13.72
N CYS A 446 1.04 13.37 -14.09
CA CYS A 446 0.47 14.34 -13.17
C CYS A 446 -0.92 13.91 -12.68
N VAL A 447 -1.33 14.42 -11.54
CA VAL A 447 -2.59 14.09 -10.89
C VAL A 447 -3.60 15.21 -11.09
N ARG A 448 -4.70 14.94 -11.83
CA ARG A 448 -5.82 15.87 -11.94
C ARG A 448 -6.74 15.69 -10.75
N VAL A 449 -7.16 16.78 -10.14
CA VAL A 449 -8.01 16.77 -8.95
C VAL A 449 -9.39 17.31 -9.28
N GLN A 450 -10.44 16.60 -8.87
CA GLN A 450 -11.82 17.09 -8.94
C GLN A 450 -12.01 18.17 -7.87
N ASP A 451 -12.73 19.23 -8.22
CA ASP A 451 -13.03 20.38 -7.34
C ASP A 451 -11.77 20.96 -6.65
N PRO A 452 -10.71 21.31 -7.44
CA PRO A 452 -9.43 21.72 -6.91
C PRO A 452 -9.48 23.06 -6.15
N PHE A 453 -10.47 23.92 -6.41
CA PHE A 453 -10.65 25.19 -5.70
C PHE A 453 -10.99 24.97 -4.22
N VAL A 454 -11.90 24.02 -3.95
CA VAL A 454 -12.28 23.65 -2.58
C VAL A 454 -11.08 23.06 -1.83
N LEU A 455 -10.25 22.26 -2.52
CA LEU A 455 -9.01 21.76 -1.93
C LEU A 455 -8.02 22.90 -1.65
N THR A 456 -7.85 23.81 -2.61
CA THR A 456 -6.88 24.93 -2.52
C THR A 456 -7.23 25.89 -1.41
N GLU A 457 -8.49 26.30 -1.27
CA GLU A 457 -8.98 27.12 -0.16
C GLU A 457 -8.61 26.49 1.20
N TYR A 458 -8.89 25.21 1.35
CA TYR A 458 -8.59 24.49 2.57
C TYR A 458 -7.08 24.38 2.85
N LEU A 459 -6.25 24.21 1.80
CA LEU A 459 -4.80 24.13 1.93
C LEU A 459 -4.16 25.50 2.26
N LEU A 460 -4.71 26.58 1.76
CA LEU A 460 -4.26 27.93 2.07
C LEU A 460 -4.57 28.32 3.53
N ASP A 461 -5.67 27.81 4.09
CA ASP A 461 -6.05 27.88 5.51
C ASP A 461 -5.98 29.32 6.07
N ASP A 462 -6.45 30.26 5.26
CA ASP A 462 -6.57 31.68 5.58
C ASP A 462 -7.97 32.17 5.16
N PRO A 463 -8.98 31.93 6.01
CA PRO A 463 -10.39 32.22 5.68
C PRO A 463 -10.73 33.71 5.55
N GLU A 464 -9.84 34.62 6.00
CA GLU A 464 -10.03 36.06 5.81
C GLU A 464 -9.59 36.48 4.40
N LYS A 465 -8.57 35.85 3.86
CA LYS A 465 -7.97 36.20 2.57
C LYS A 465 -8.37 35.30 1.42
N TRP A 466 -8.49 33.98 1.65
CA TRP A 466 -8.67 32.98 0.61
C TRP A 466 -10.01 32.26 0.76
N THR A 467 -11.12 32.99 0.47
CA THR A 467 -12.46 32.42 0.33
C THR A 467 -12.72 31.95 -1.09
N GLN A 468 -13.83 31.24 -1.33
CA GLN A 468 -14.23 30.86 -2.69
C GLN A 468 -14.44 32.07 -3.59
N GLU A 469 -14.94 33.19 -3.04
CA GLU A 469 -15.15 34.46 -3.72
C GLU A 469 -13.82 35.06 -4.17
N THR A 470 -12.85 35.19 -3.24
CA THR A 470 -11.52 35.76 -3.54
C THR A 470 -10.76 34.87 -4.56
N ILE A 471 -10.85 33.55 -4.41
CA ILE A 471 -10.27 32.61 -5.37
C ILE A 471 -10.91 32.82 -6.75
N LYS A 472 -12.23 33.02 -6.81
CA LYS A 472 -12.93 33.27 -8.06
C LYS A 472 -12.50 34.61 -8.69
N GLU A 473 -12.35 35.68 -7.92
CA GLU A 473 -11.84 36.97 -8.40
C GLU A 473 -10.45 36.83 -9.04
N VAL A 474 -9.54 36.10 -8.37
CA VAL A 474 -8.19 35.80 -8.92
C VAL A 474 -8.29 34.98 -10.21
N ILE A 475 -9.21 34.03 -10.31
CA ILE A 475 -9.42 33.25 -11.52
C ILE A 475 -9.97 34.13 -12.66
N ASP A 476 -10.96 34.98 -12.37
CA ASP A 476 -11.61 35.86 -13.35
C ASP A 476 -10.65 36.94 -13.88
N SER A 477 -9.58 37.28 -13.16
CA SER A 477 -8.55 38.20 -13.64
C SER A 477 -7.70 37.64 -14.80
N GLU A 478 -7.69 36.33 -15.01
CA GLU A 478 -6.83 35.59 -15.95
C GLU A 478 -5.30 35.81 -15.72
N GLU A 479 -4.92 36.52 -14.70
CA GLU A 479 -3.52 36.73 -14.33
C GLU A 479 -2.94 35.54 -13.60
N THR A 480 -1.69 35.18 -13.89
CA THR A 480 -0.99 34.09 -13.19
C THR A 480 -0.56 34.56 -11.81
N VAL A 481 -1.14 33.99 -10.76
CA VAL A 481 -0.83 34.32 -9.37
C VAL A 481 -0.24 33.12 -8.64
N ASN A 482 0.91 33.31 -7.97
CA ASN A 482 1.57 32.30 -7.15
C ASN A 482 1.35 32.61 -5.66
N VAL A 483 0.91 31.61 -4.89
CA VAL A 483 0.68 31.72 -3.45
C VAL A 483 1.40 30.61 -2.72
N THR A 484 2.37 30.94 -1.89
CA THR A 484 3.14 29.97 -1.08
C THR A 484 2.31 29.53 0.12
N PHE A 485 2.35 28.22 0.41
CA PHE A 485 1.70 27.68 1.60
C PHE A 485 2.46 28.10 2.86
N THR A 486 1.75 28.62 3.84
CA THR A 486 2.29 29.03 5.15
C THR A 486 2.50 27.84 6.09
N LYS A 487 1.71 26.79 5.92
CA LYS A 487 1.77 25.55 6.70
C LYS A 487 2.57 24.46 6.02
N ASN A 488 3.13 23.58 6.84
CA ASN A 488 3.79 22.36 6.37
C ASN A 488 2.73 21.28 6.08
N ILE A 489 2.32 21.16 4.83
CA ILE A 489 1.39 20.13 4.39
C ILE A 489 2.17 19.13 3.54
N TYR A 490 2.09 17.86 3.91
CA TYR A 490 2.79 16.79 3.22
C TYR A 490 1.89 16.11 2.20
N LEU A 491 2.50 15.44 1.24
CA LEU A 491 1.82 14.71 0.18
C LEU A 491 2.46 13.33 0.06
N HIS A 492 1.61 12.30 0.05
CA HIS A 492 2.01 10.92 -0.18
C HIS A 492 1.22 10.36 -1.38
N LEU A 493 1.92 10.12 -2.49
CA LEU A 493 1.39 9.40 -3.65
C LEU A 493 1.78 7.93 -3.48
N LEU A 494 0.82 7.11 -3.10
CA LEU A 494 1.03 5.72 -2.76
C LEU A 494 0.16 4.79 -3.63
N TYR A 495 0.46 3.49 -3.57
CA TYR A 495 -0.20 2.48 -4.38
C TYR A 495 -0.63 1.29 -3.53
N TRP A 496 -1.93 1.09 -3.36
CA TRP A 496 -2.46 -0.12 -2.74
C TRP A 496 -3.83 -0.48 -3.33
N THR A 497 -4.03 -1.78 -3.55
CA THR A 497 -5.16 -2.32 -4.31
C THR A 497 -6.08 -3.20 -3.48
N ALA A 498 -5.78 -3.41 -2.19
CA ALA A 498 -6.56 -4.23 -1.28
C ALA A 498 -6.59 -3.64 0.12
N TRP A 499 -7.69 -3.82 0.84
CA TRP A 499 -7.85 -3.58 2.28
C TRP A 499 -9.14 -4.20 2.80
N SER A 500 -9.44 -4.06 4.08
CA SER A 500 -10.76 -4.36 4.64
C SER A 500 -11.46 -3.08 5.09
N GLU A 501 -12.79 -3.04 4.95
CA GLU A 501 -13.64 -2.00 5.48
C GLU A 501 -14.87 -2.63 6.09
N ALA A 502 -15.22 -2.28 7.34
CA ALA A 502 -16.40 -2.84 8.05
C ALA A 502 -16.53 -4.37 7.90
N ASN A 503 -15.45 -5.13 8.10
CA ASN A 503 -15.37 -6.59 7.90
C ASN A 503 -15.64 -7.10 6.47
N THR A 504 -15.60 -6.25 5.47
CA THR A 504 -15.67 -6.63 4.06
C THR A 504 -14.33 -6.40 3.35
N LEU A 505 -14.05 -7.26 2.37
CA LEU A 505 -12.86 -7.10 1.53
C LEU A 505 -13.09 -6.03 0.47
N GLN A 506 -12.13 -5.15 0.31
CA GLN A 506 -12.09 -4.10 -0.70
C GLN A 506 -10.95 -4.39 -1.67
N PHE A 507 -11.19 -4.26 -2.95
CA PHE A 507 -10.19 -4.45 -3.99
C PHE A 507 -10.26 -3.35 -5.04
N ARG A 508 -9.12 -3.08 -5.67
CA ARG A 508 -9.02 -2.21 -6.84
C ARG A 508 -8.25 -2.92 -7.93
N SER A 509 -8.46 -2.52 -9.15
CA SER A 509 -7.66 -3.00 -10.27
C SER A 509 -6.20 -2.61 -10.09
N ASP A 510 -5.30 -3.54 -10.37
CA ASP A 510 -3.85 -3.31 -10.39
C ASP A 510 -3.47 -2.62 -11.71
N ILE A 511 -3.72 -1.31 -11.78
CA ILE A 511 -3.66 -0.52 -13.02
C ILE A 511 -2.26 -0.41 -13.65
N TYR A 512 -1.22 -0.71 -12.87
CA TYR A 512 0.19 -0.71 -13.32
C TYR A 512 0.81 -2.10 -13.30
N ASN A 513 0.04 -3.16 -13.00
CA ASN A 513 0.47 -4.56 -12.93
C ASN A 513 1.60 -4.83 -11.92
N LEU A 514 1.55 -4.17 -10.76
CA LEU A 514 2.61 -4.25 -9.75
C LEU A 514 2.44 -5.41 -8.75
N ASP A 515 1.20 -5.90 -8.52
CA ASP A 515 0.92 -6.84 -7.43
C ASP A 515 1.41 -8.26 -7.74
N ALA A 516 1.11 -8.76 -8.94
CA ALA A 516 1.40 -10.14 -9.31
C ALA A 516 2.90 -10.42 -9.38
N GLU A 517 3.67 -9.47 -9.94
CA GLU A 517 5.12 -9.59 -10.03
C GLU A 517 5.77 -9.48 -8.66
N LEU A 518 5.33 -8.53 -7.83
CA LEU A 518 5.81 -8.39 -6.46
C LEU A 518 5.58 -9.69 -5.66
N TYR A 519 4.37 -10.24 -5.68
CA TYR A 519 4.09 -11.49 -4.99
C TYR A 519 4.97 -12.65 -5.46
N LYS A 520 5.18 -12.77 -6.79
CA LYS A 520 6.06 -13.80 -7.35
C LYS A 520 7.49 -13.70 -6.82
N LYS A 521 8.01 -12.47 -6.68
CA LYS A 521 9.35 -12.24 -6.12
C LYS A 521 9.42 -12.53 -4.62
N LEU A 522 8.33 -12.29 -3.87
CA LEU A 522 8.23 -12.59 -2.43
C LEU A 522 8.20 -14.10 -2.11
N ARG A 523 7.98 -14.96 -3.10
CA ARG A 523 7.86 -16.43 -2.95
C ARG A 523 8.95 -17.20 -3.68
N LYS A 524 9.96 -16.51 -4.18
CA LYS A 524 11.21 -17.09 -4.67
C LYS A 524 12.19 -17.28 -3.52
#